data_588e02be75c7c20f31ec17d6e180e835
#
_entry.id   588e02be75c7c20f31ec17d6e180e835
#
_cell.length_a   1.000
_cell.length_b   1.000
_cell.length_c   1.000
_cell.angle_alpha   90.00
_cell.angle_beta   90.00
_cell.angle_gamma   90.00
#
_symmetry.space_group_name_H-M   'P 1'
#
loop_
_entity.id
_entity.type
_entity.pdbx_description
1 polymer ?
#
loop_
_entity_poly.entity_id
_entity_poly.type
_entity_poly.pdbx_seq_one_letter_code
_entity_poly.pdbx_strand_id
1 'polypeptide(L)'
;MEYYYKYRSLANMKRFIDILMNRRLYASKYLELNDPMEGFFLYDKNVPRPVVAKLRDERATTLICSLSKTPFNGLMWSMYGDEHKGCCIKLRVTSPNWEEVEVNYNGIKTVVTNRNATIQTILGAKSVQWQHEEEVRYINTNPKSSYLKIEIDTIYLGAKMSRADVSFYTELINMANKAYPKKKPIKVEKLTKDDIDFGF
;
A
#
# COMPACT_ATOMS: atom_id res chain seq x y z
N MET A 1 17.82 -0.29 -1.62
CA MET A 1 16.41 -0.27 -1.14
C MET A 1 15.58 0.48 -2.16
N GLU A 2 14.51 -0.15 -2.59
CA GLU A 2 13.59 0.36 -3.60
C GLU A 2 12.61 1.37 -3.00
N TYR A 3 12.07 2.28 -3.84
CA TYR A 3 11.01 3.19 -3.45
C TYR A 3 9.67 2.63 -3.90
N TYR A 4 8.68 2.78 -3.01
CA TYR A 4 7.29 2.46 -3.25
C TYR A 4 6.41 3.67 -3.01
N TYR A 5 5.14 3.56 -3.40
CA TYR A 5 4.20 4.67 -3.42
C TYR A 5 2.89 4.30 -2.73
N LYS A 6 2.37 5.21 -1.90
CA LYS A 6 1.09 5.05 -1.24
C LYS A 6 0.17 6.22 -1.55
N TYR A 7 -0.83 5.95 -2.35
CA TYR A 7 -1.89 6.91 -2.62
C TYR A 7 -2.81 7.07 -1.41
N ARG A 8 -3.24 8.28 -1.12
CA ARG A 8 -4.09 8.60 0.02
C ARG A 8 -5.02 9.76 -0.25
N SER A 9 -6.29 9.61 0.14
CA SER A 9 -7.17 10.74 0.42
C SER A 9 -6.68 11.48 1.67
N LEU A 10 -6.77 12.78 1.66
CA LEU A 10 -6.43 13.67 2.77
C LEU A 10 -7.66 14.04 3.64
N ALA A 11 -8.84 13.50 3.33
CA ALA A 11 -10.06 13.71 4.11
C ALA A 11 -9.91 13.27 5.59
N ASN A 12 -9.10 12.23 5.86
CA ASN A 12 -8.77 11.84 7.22
C ASN A 12 -7.43 12.47 7.67
N MET A 13 -7.51 13.72 8.12
CA MET A 13 -6.37 14.50 8.59
C MET A 13 -5.59 13.82 9.73
N LYS A 14 -6.28 13.17 10.68
CA LYS A 14 -5.63 12.47 11.80
C LYS A 14 -4.70 11.36 11.30
N ARG A 15 -5.15 10.60 10.29
CA ARG A 15 -4.34 9.53 9.67
C ARG A 15 -3.13 10.10 8.92
N PHE A 16 -3.30 11.21 8.21
CA PHE A 16 -2.20 11.87 7.51
C PHE A 16 -1.15 12.40 8.49
N ILE A 17 -1.57 13.06 9.56
CA ILE A 17 -0.68 13.52 10.63
C ILE A 17 0.06 12.34 11.28
N ASP A 18 -0.63 11.22 11.56
CA ASP A 18 0.02 10.02 12.11
C ASP A 18 1.13 9.49 11.20
N ILE A 19 0.89 9.47 9.88
CA ILE A 19 1.90 9.07 8.88
C ILE A 19 3.11 10.04 8.94
N LEU A 20 2.88 11.33 8.95
CA LEU A 20 3.93 12.35 8.97
C LEU A 20 4.77 12.29 10.26
N MET A 21 4.12 12.21 11.41
CA MET A 21 4.77 12.29 12.71
C MET A 21 5.42 10.98 13.13
N ASN A 22 4.73 9.86 12.92
CA ASN A 22 5.18 8.55 13.40
C ASN A 22 5.92 7.73 12.32
N ARG A 23 5.97 8.23 11.06
CA ARG A 23 6.64 7.55 9.94
C ARG A 23 6.21 6.09 9.83
N ARG A 24 4.89 5.88 9.75
CA ARG A 24 4.28 4.54 9.70
C ARG A 24 3.02 4.52 8.86
N LEU A 25 2.73 3.36 8.30
CA LEU A 25 1.46 3.08 7.61
C LEU A 25 0.68 2.04 8.40
N TYR A 26 -0.63 2.25 8.52
CA TYR A 26 -1.53 1.22 9.04
C TYR A 26 -1.64 0.09 8.02
N ALA A 27 -1.53 -1.14 8.51
CA ALA A 27 -1.72 -2.37 7.75
C ALA A 27 -3.04 -3.03 8.15
N SER A 28 -3.77 -3.51 7.17
CA SER A 28 -5.10 -4.08 7.30
C SER A 28 -5.07 -5.60 7.29
N LYS A 29 -6.11 -6.25 7.79
CA LYS A 29 -6.39 -7.65 7.50
C LYS A 29 -6.95 -7.79 6.08
N TYR A 30 -6.87 -8.99 5.48
CA TYR A 30 -7.36 -9.22 4.11
C TYR A 30 -8.86 -8.88 3.95
N LEU A 31 -9.69 -9.09 4.97
CA LEU A 31 -11.13 -8.76 4.95
C LEU A 31 -11.42 -7.23 4.94
N GLU A 32 -10.42 -6.40 5.22
CA GLU A 32 -10.53 -4.94 5.19
C GLU A 32 -10.06 -4.35 3.86
N LEU A 33 -9.60 -5.19 2.92
CA LEU A 33 -9.20 -4.78 1.59
C LEU A 33 -10.45 -4.57 0.72
N ASN A 34 -10.32 -3.77 -0.34
CA ASN A 34 -11.44 -3.35 -1.17
C ASN A 34 -11.91 -4.39 -2.20
N ASP A 35 -11.07 -5.33 -2.59
CA ASP A 35 -11.46 -6.42 -3.49
C ASP A 35 -12.02 -7.58 -2.66
N PRO A 36 -13.31 -7.95 -2.81
CA PRO A 36 -13.91 -9.05 -2.06
C PRO A 36 -13.31 -10.43 -2.38
N MET A 37 -12.54 -10.53 -3.47
CA MET A 37 -11.84 -11.76 -3.84
C MET A 37 -10.43 -11.87 -3.23
N GLU A 38 -10.00 -10.87 -2.46
CA GLU A 38 -8.70 -10.89 -1.78
C GLU A 38 -8.55 -12.11 -0.87
N GLY A 39 -7.42 -12.80 -1.02
CA GLY A 39 -7.14 -13.99 -0.24
C GLY A 39 -8.01 -15.20 -0.56
N PHE A 40 -8.86 -15.15 -1.60
CA PHE A 40 -9.59 -16.33 -2.07
C PHE A 40 -8.60 -17.33 -2.69
N PHE A 41 -8.75 -18.62 -2.36
CA PHE A 41 -7.95 -19.68 -2.96
C PHE A 41 -8.72 -21.00 -3.08
N LEU A 42 -8.41 -21.75 -4.10
CA LEU A 42 -8.76 -23.16 -4.25
C LEU A 42 -7.56 -24.02 -3.81
N TYR A 43 -7.77 -25.28 -3.54
CA TYR A 43 -6.68 -26.19 -3.22
C TYR A 43 -6.88 -27.54 -3.93
N ASP A 44 -5.76 -28.14 -4.32
CA ASP A 44 -5.74 -29.48 -4.88
C ASP A 44 -6.17 -30.50 -3.81
N LYS A 45 -6.89 -31.55 -4.24
CA LYS A 45 -7.37 -32.63 -3.35
C LYS A 45 -6.27 -33.35 -2.57
N ASN A 46 -5.03 -33.30 -3.09
CA ASN A 46 -3.87 -33.92 -2.47
C ASN A 46 -3.23 -33.04 -1.36
N VAL A 47 -3.67 -31.78 -1.18
CA VAL A 47 -3.20 -30.94 -0.08
C VAL A 47 -3.85 -31.42 1.22
N PRO A 48 -3.04 -31.77 2.23
CA PRO A 48 -3.55 -32.28 3.51
C PRO A 48 -4.48 -31.26 4.19
N ARG A 49 -5.60 -31.70 4.73
CA ARG A 49 -6.56 -30.83 5.45
C ARG A 49 -5.92 -29.96 6.53
N PRO A 50 -4.95 -30.45 7.35
CA PRO A 50 -4.27 -29.59 8.33
C PRO A 50 -3.53 -28.42 7.69
N VAL A 51 -2.93 -28.60 6.51
CA VAL A 51 -2.24 -27.54 5.76
C VAL A 51 -3.24 -26.47 5.33
N VAL A 52 -4.40 -26.87 4.79
CA VAL A 52 -5.46 -25.94 4.38
C VAL A 52 -5.99 -25.17 5.59
N ALA A 53 -6.21 -25.84 6.72
CA ALA A 53 -6.66 -25.20 7.96
C ALA A 53 -5.64 -24.15 8.43
N LYS A 54 -4.35 -24.52 8.50
CA LYS A 54 -3.27 -23.61 8.86
C LYS A 54 -3.22 -22.37 7.96
N LEU A 55 -3.34 -22.54 6.65
CA LEU A 55 -3.35 -21.39 5.69
C LEU A 55 -4.53 -20.44 5.92
N ARG A 56 -5.71 -20.98 6.26
CA ARG A 56 -6.89 -20.16 6.60
C ARG A 56 -6.67 -19.35 7.88
N ASP A 57 -6.08 -19.95 8.90
CA ASP A 57 -5.78 -19.28 10.17
C ASP A 57 -4.71 -18.20 10.00
N GLU A 58 -3.63 -18.52 9.29
CA GLU A 58 -2.58 -17.55 8.96
C GLU A 58 -3.14 -16.37 8.15
N ARG A 59 -3.97 -16.62 7.14
CA ARG A 59 -4.63 -15.57 6.36
C ARG A 59 -5.46 -14.64 7.24
N ALA A 60 -6.20 -15.19 8.20
CA ALA A 60 -7.08 -14.43 9.07
C ALA A 60 -6.31 -13.46 9.99
N THR A 61 -5.08 -13.79 10.35
CA THR A 61 -4.24 -13.02 11.28
C THR A 61 -3.19 -12.16 10.60
N THR A 62 -2.83 -12.46 9.36
CA THR A 62 -1.81 -11.74 8.59
C THR A 62 -2.25 -10.30 8.33
N LEU A 63 -1.33 -9.36 8.57
CA LEU A 63 -1.49 -7.97 8.22
C LEU A 63 -0.85 -7.67 6.86
N ILE A 64 -1.50 -6.78 6.10
CA ILE A 64 -1.14 -6.44 4.73
C ILE A 64 -1.05 -4.92 4.60
N CYS A 65 0.05 -4.43 4.03
CA CYS A 65 0.18 -3.04 3.60
C CYS A 65 0.48 -3.01 2.10
N SER A 66 -0.50 -2.61 1.30
CA SER A 66 -0.40 -2.51 -0.16
C SER A 66 0.27 -1.20 -0.56
N LEU A 67 1.25 -1.28 -1.44
CA LEU A 67 1.99 -0.17 -2.03
C LEU A 67 1.98 -0.32 -3.55
N SER A 68 2.19 0.76 -4.30
CA SER A 68 2.33 0.75 -5.76
C SER A 68 3.78 0.98 -6.17
N LYS A 69 4.15 0.55 -7.38
CA LYS A 69 5.48 0.80 -7.98
C LYS A 69 5.58 2.16 -8.66
N THR A 70 4.47 2.85 -8.92
CA THR A 70 4.44 4.14 -9.63
C THR A 70 3.60 5.19 -8.91
N PRO A 71 3.99 6.48 -8.95
CA PRO A 71 3.16 7.61 -8.46
C PRO A 71 2.30 8.26 -9.54
N PHE A 72 2.40 7.82 -10.81
CA PHE A 72 1.86 8.58 -11.95
C PHE A 72 0.60 7.96 -12.58
N ASN A 73 0.11 6.84 -12.06
CA ASN A 73 -1.06 6.16 -12.60
C ASN A 73 -2.36 6.93 -12.34
N GLY A 74 -3.06 7.34 -13.40
CA GLY A 74 -4.28 8.14 -13.33
C GLY A 74 -5.45 7.43 -12.66
N LEU A 75 -5.61 6.11 -12.84
CA LEU A 75 -6.64 5.32 -12.15
C LEU A 75 -6.39 5.27 -10.65
N MET A 76 -5.13 5.10 -10.23
CA MET A 76 -4.75 5.12 -8.81
C MET A 76 -5.03 6.48 -8.17
N TRP A 77 -4.79 7.58 -8.88
CA TRP A 77 -5.15 8.92 -8.42
C TRP A 77 -6.66 9.12 -8.30
N SER A 78 -7.43 8.58 -9.23
CA SER A 78 -8.89 8.67 -9.21
C SER A 78 -9.48 7.88 -8.04
N MET A 79 -9.02 6.64 -7.84
CA MET A 79 -9.59 5.72 -6.85
C MET A 79 -9.08 5.95 -5.43
N TYR A 80 -7.79 6.22 -5.26
CA TYR A 80 -7.12 6.27 -3.96
C TYR A 80 -6.54 7.65 -3.60
N GLY A 81 -6.37 8.52 -4.60
CA GLY A 81 -5.85 9.87 -4.47
C GLY A 81 -6.94 10.95 -4.38
N ASP A 82 -8.14 10.60 -3.93
CA ASP A 82 -9.25 11.54 -3.75
C ASP A 82 -9.56 12.33 -5.04
N GLU A 83 -9.80 11.62 -6.15
CA GLU A 83 -10.08 12.23 -7.46
C GLU A 83 -9.02 13.26 -7.87
N HIS A 84 -7.75 12.97 -7.63
CA HIS A 84 -6.58 13.83 -7.85
C HIS A 84 -6.48 15.06 -6.91
N LYS A 85 -7.19 15.08 -5.76
CA LYS A 85 -7.09 16.12 -4.72
C LYS A 85 -6.30 15.68 -3.50
N GLY A 86 -5.98 14.38 -3.39
CA GLY A 86 -5.22 13.79 -2.30
C GLY A 86 -3.71 13.88 -2.48
N CYS A 87 -3.00 12.88 -1.97
CA CYS A 87 -1.55 12.79 -2.11
C CYS A 87 -1.08 11.37 -2.47
N CYS A 88 0.15 11.28 -2.98
CA CYS A 88 0.89 10.04 -3.13
C CYS A 88 2.23 10.15 -2.39
N ILE A 89 2.51 9.20 -1.51
CA ILE A 89 3.68 9.22 -0.62
C ILE A 89 4.74 8.29 -1.19
N LYS A 90 5.89 8.85 -1.61
CA LYS A 90 7.09 8.10 -1.96
C LYS A 90 7.84 7.71 -0.70
N LEU A 91 8.07 6.44 -0.51
CA LEU A 91 8.59 5.90 0.73
C LEU A 91 9.51 4.70 0.52
N ARG A 92 10.27 4.37 1.58
CA ARG A 92 10.97 3.09 1.76
C ARG A 92 10.45 2.41 3.01
N VAL A 93 10.34 1.09 2.97
CA VAL A 93 9.99 0.30 4.15
C VAL A 93 11.23 0.05 4.99
N THR A 94 11.10 0.28 6.31
CA THR A 94 12.21 0.11 7.27
C THR A 94 11.93 -0.96 8.34
N SER A 95 10.80 -1.65 8.22
CA SER A 95 10.39 -2.73 9.13
C SER A 95 11.05 -4.05 8.76
N PRO A 96 11.96 -4.62 9.58
CA PRO A 96 12.70 -5.84 9.22
C PRO A 96 11.85 -7.13 9.26
N ASN A 97 10.70 -7.10 9.96
CA ASN A 97 9.83 -8.28 10.16
C ASN A 97 8.64 -8.31 9.20
N TRP A 98 8.69 -7.56 8.12
CA TRP A 98 7.67 -7.54 7.08
C TRP A 98 8.27 -8.10 5.82
N GLU A 99 7.55 -9.04 5.23
CA GLU A 99 7.96 -9.71 4.00
C GLU A 99 7.36 -8.97 2.80
N GLU A 100 8.19 -8.71 1.81
CA GLU A 100 7.79 -8.13 0.55
C GLU A 100 7.29 -9.21 -0.40
N VAL A 101 6.10 -9.03 -0.95
CA VAL A 101 5.45 -9.94 -1.88
C VAL A 101 4.98 -9.17 -3.10
N GLU A 102 5.52 -9.49 -4.27
CA GLU A 102 4.99 -8.99 -5.53
C GLU A 102 3.64 -9.61 -5.84
N VAL A 103 2.68 -8.77 -6.28
CA VAL A 103 1.35 -9.25 -6.63
C VAL A 103 1.37 -9.86 -8.03
N ASN A 104 0.86 -11.08 -8.12
CA ASN A 104 0.67 -11.80 -9.35
C ASN A 104 -0.78 -11.64 -9.83
N TYR A 105 -0.96 -11.11 -11.04
CA TYR A 105 -2.25 -10.82 -11.65
C TYR A 105 -2.76 -11.94 -12.57
N ASN A 106 -2.40 -13.20 -12.32
CA ASN A 106 -2.80 -14.36 -13.16
C ASN A 106 -4.27 -14.80 -12.96
N GLY A 107 -5.10 -13.98 -12.33
CA GLY A 107 -6.54 -14.19 -12.18
C GLY A 107 -7.00 -14.66 -10.79
N ILE A 108 -8.32 -14.78 -10.64
CA ILE A 108 -9.04 -14.97 -9.38
C ILE A 108 -8.79 -16.34 -8.72
N LYS A 109 -8.27 -17.33 -9.47
CA LYS A 109 -8.18 -18.71 -8.99
C LYS A 109 -6.75 -19.10 -8.63
N THR A 110 -6.29 -18.65 -7.47
CA THR A 110 -5.08 -19.22 -6.89
C THR A 110 -5.35 -20.67 -6.50
N VAL A 111 -4.67 -21.61 -7.19
CA VAL A 111 -4.71 -23.03 -6.83
C VAL A 111 -3.51 -23.36 -5.97
N VAL A 112 -3.78 -23.69 -4.72
CA VAL A 112 -2.77 -24.14 -3.76
C VAL A 112 -2.52 -25.64 -3.97
N THR A 113 -1.25 -26.00 -4.13
CA THR A 113 -0.76 -27.37 -4.23
C THR A 113 0.25 -27.61 -3.11
N ASN A 114 0.71 -28.87 -2.93
CA ASN A 114 1.76 -29.17 -1.95
C ASN A 114 3.07 -28.40 -2.18
N ARG A 115 3.30 -27.88 -3.40
CA ARG A 115 4.54 -27.16 -3.77
C ARG A 115 4.48 -25.66 -3.45
N ASN A 116 3.27 -25.07 -3.42
CA ASN A 116 3.07 -23.62 -3.26
C ASN A 116 2.11 -23.28 -2.10
N ALA A 117 1.93 -24.15 -1.13
CA ALA A 117 1.05 -24.00 0.01
C ALA A 117 1.61 -22.97 1.02
N THR A 118 1.65 -21.70 0.62
CA THR A 118 2.15 -20.60 1.45
C THR A 118 1.17 -19.44 1.49
N ILE A 119 1.26 -18.64 2.54
CA ILE A 119 0.42 -17.45 2.69
C ILE A 119 0.76 -16.40 1.62
N GLN A 120 2.02 -16.33 1.19
CA GLN A 120 2.50 -15.45 0.11
C GLN A 120 1.80 -15.77 -1.20
N THR A 121 1.64 -17.04 -1.53
CA THR A 121 0.91 -17.47 -2.73
C THR A 121 -0.54 -17.01 -2.70
N ILE A 122 -1.19 -17.08 -1.55
CA ILE A 122 -2.60 -16.69 -1.39
C ILE A 122 -2.76 -15.18 -1.40
N LEU A 123 -1.99 -14.48 -0.58
CA LEU A 123 -2.09 -13.03 -0.43
C LEU A 123 -1.31 -12.25 -1.49
N GLY A 124 -0.49 -12.91 -2.29
CA GLY A 124 0.20 -12.33 -3.46
C GLY A 124 -0.58 -12.47 -4.77
N ALA A 125 -1.77 -13.06 -4.75
CA ALA A 125 -2.60 -13.21 -5.96
C ALA A 125 -3.72 -12.18 -6.01
N LYS A 126 -3.97 -11.61 -7.20
CA LYS A 126 -5.03 -10.64 -7.45
C LYS A 126 -5.62 -10.81 -8.85
N SER A 127 -6.85 -10.35 -9.05
CA SER A 127 -7.48 -10.34 -10.36
C SER A 127 -6.73 -9.42 -11.33
N VAL A 128 -6.64 -9.83 -12.60
CA VAL A 128 -6.00 -9.05 -13.68
C VAL A 128 -6.62 -7.65 -13.85
N GLN A 129 -7.88 -7.47 -13.47
CA GLN A 129 -8.57 -6.17 -13.51
C GLN A 129 -7.89 -5.11 -12.64
N TRP A 130 -7.12 -5.51 -11.63
CA TRP A 130 -6.38 -4.65 -10.72
C TRP A 130 -4.90 -4.46 -11.12
N GLN A 131 -4.50 -4.95 -12.30
CA GLN A 131 -3.10 -4.89 -12.73
C GLN A 131 -2.56 -3.46 -12.81
N HIS A 132 -3.42 -2.48 -13.03
CA HIS A 132 -3.08 -1.06 -13.05
C HIS A 132 -2.54 -0.54 -11.70
N GLU A 133 -2.75 -1.27 -10.60
CA GLU A 133 -2.22 -0.87 -9.28
C GLU A 133 -0.70 -1.10 -9.17
N GLU A 134 -0.12 -1.99 -10.00
CA GLU A 134 1.29 -2.39 -9.92
C GLU A 134 1.70 -2.64 -8.46
N GLU A 135 0.89 -3.49 -7.79
CA GLU A 135 0.91 -3.62 -6.34
C GLU A 135 2.08 -4.46 -5.86
N VAL A 136 2.72 -3.98 -4.81
CA VAL A 136 3.62 -4.75 -3.94
C VAL A 136 3.02 -4.76 -2.54
N ARG A 137 3.00 -5.91 -1.88
CA ARG A 137 2.48 -6.10 -0.54
C ARG A 137 3.59 -6.32 0.46
N TYR A 138 3.53 -5.59 1.55
CA TYR A 138 4.28 -5.95 2.74
C TYR A 138 3.34 -6.70 3.68
N ILE A 139 3.68 -7.97 3.99
CA ILE A 139 2.86 -8.84 4.83
C ILE A 139 3.60 -9.19 6.12
N ASN A 140 2.83 -9.42 7.18
CA ASN A 140 3.36 -9.90 8.45
C ASN A 140 2.39 -10.93 9.05
N THR A 141 2.85 -12.17 9.16
CA THR A 141 2.08 -13.31 9.67
C THR A 141 2.05 -13.39 11.19
N ASN A 142 2.98 -12.72 11.87
CA ASN A 142 3.05 -12.67 13.34
C ASN A 142 3.23 -11.22 13.84
N PRO A 143 2.23 -10.35 13.60
CA PRO A 143 2.36 -8.94 13.90
C PRO A 143 2.30 -8.64 15.39
N LYS A 144 3.32 -7.93 15.89
CA LYS A 144 3.30 -7.29 17.23
C LYS A 144 2.62 -5.91 17.19
N SER A 145 2.38 -5.35 16.02
CA SER A 145 1.81 -4.04 15.79
C SER A 145 1.15 -3.97 14.41
N SER A 146 0.04 -3.25 14.31
CA SER A 146 -0.64 -3.01 13.02
C SER A 146 0.02 -1.93 12.16
N TYR A 147 1.27 -1.60 12.40
CA TYR A 147 1.95 -0.53 11.70
C TYR A 147 3.24 -0.98 11.02
N LEU A 148 3.35 -0.66 9.73
CA LEU A 148 4.57 -0.77 8.94
C LEU A 148 5.39 0.51 9.09
N LYS A 149 6.62 0.44 9.60
CA LYS A 149 7.52 1.60 9.70
C LYS A 149 8.12 1.92 8.34
N ILE A 150 8.19 3.22 8.03
CA ILE A 150 8.63 3.74 6.74
C ILE A 150 9.57 4.93 6.91
N GLU A 151 10.34 5.19 5.86
CA GLU A 151 11.02 6.45 5.62
C GLU A 151 10.32 7.16 4.46
N ILE A 152 9.88 8.40 4.66
CA ILE A 152 9.22 9.19 3.63
C ILE A 152 10.27 10.03 2.89
N ASP A 153 10.30 9.95 1.58
CA ASP A 153 11.18 10.76 0.72
C ASP A 153 10.46 11.99 0.19
N THR A 154 9.35 11.78 -0.53
CA THR A 154 8.59 12.85 -1.20
C THR A 154 7.10 12.64 -0.98
N ILE A 155 6.34 13.71 -0.88
CA ILE A 155 4.89 13.70 -0.95
C ILE A 155 4.48 14.47 -2.20
N TYR A 156 3.87 13.73 -3.14
CA TYR A 156 3.22 14.29 -4.32
C TYR A 156 1.82 14.74 -3.96
N LEU A 157 1.50 16.00 -4.25
CA LEU A 157 0.15 16.55 -4.10
C LEU A 157 -0.59 16.45 -5.44
N GLY A 158 -1.85 16.02 -5.38
CA GLY A 158 -2.65 15.68 -6.55
C GLY A 158 -2.93 16.85 -7.50
N ALA A 159 -3.00 16.58 -8.79
CA ALA A 159 -3.10 17.58 -9.85
C ALA A 159 -4.31 18.54 -9.72
N LYS A 160 -5.43 18.07 -9.13
CA LYS A 160 -6.64 18.87 -8.91
C LYS A 160 -6.71 19.54 -7.54
N MET A 161 -5.68 19.44 -6.71
CA MET A 161 -5.66 20.10 -5.40
C MET A 161 -5.67 21.62 -5.55
N SER A 162 -6.48 22.31 -4.75
CA SER A 162 -6.57 23.77 -4.75
C SER A 162 -5.25 24.43 -4.30
N ARG A 163 -5.00 25.67 -4.70
CA ARG A 163 -3.81 26.42 -4.25
C ARG A 163 -3.77 26.59 -2.74
N ALA A 164 -4.93 26.80 -2.10
CA ALA A 164 -5.05 26.92 -0.66
C ALA A 164 -4.65 25.62 0.05
N ASP A 165 -5.14 24.47 -0.43
CA ASP A 165 -4.79 23.16 0.13
C ASP A 165 -3.31 22.84 -0.10
N VAL A 166 -2.75 23.14 -1.28
CA VAL A 166 -1.33 22.97 -1.55
C VAL A 166 -0.49 23.74 -0.54
N SER A 167 -0.83 25.01 -0.28
CA SER A 167 -0.13 25.83 0.72
C SER A 167 -0.26 25.23 2.11
N PHE A 168 -1.46 24.85 2.52
CA PHE A 168 -1.74 24.25 3.82
C PHE A 168 -0.95 22.95 4.05
N TYR A 169 -1.01 22.00 3.12
CA TYR A 169 -0.31 20.71 3.28
C TYR A 169 1.20 20.87 3.18
N THR A 170 1.70 21.80 2.36
CA THR A 170 3.13 22.13 2.30
C THR A 170 3.63 22.63 3.65
N GLU A 171 2.90 23.55 4.27
CA GLU A 171 3.28 24.08 5.59
C GLU A 171 3.22 23.00 6.68
N LEU A 172 2.19 22.15 6.67
CA LEU A 172 2.06 21.03 7.60
C LEU A 172 3.25 20.07 7.49
N ILE A 173 3.70 19.75 6.26
CA ILE A 173 4.87 18.90 6.02
C ILE A 173 6.15 19.60 6.50
N ASN A 174 6.29 20.90 6.27
CA ASN A 174 7.41 21.70 6.75
C ASN A 174 7.48 21.72 8.29
N MET A 175 6.33 21.82 8.97
CA MET A 175 6.25 21.69 10.43
C MET A 175 6.71 20.30 10.89
N ALA A 176 6.31 19.23 10.21
CA ALA A 176 6.77 17.88 10.52
C ALA A 176 8.30 17.73 10.29
N ASN A 177 8.86 18.36 9.27
CA ASN A 177 10.32 18.40 9.04
C ASN A 177 11.05 19.11 10.17
N LYS A 178 10.54 20.25 10.63
CA LYS A 178 11.12 21.01 11.78
C LYS A 178 11.05 20.20 13.08
N ALA A 179 9.99 19.42 13.29
CA ALA A 179 9.83 18.57 14.49
C ALA A 179 10.85 17.41 14.53
N TYR A 180 11.41 17.02 13.39
CA TYR A 180 12.39 15.93 13.29
C TYR A 180 13.67 16.32 12.53
N PRO A 181 14.46 17.27 13.04
CA PRO A 181 15.61 17.84 12.31
C PRO A 181 16.73 16.83 12.00
N LYS A 182 16.78 15.72 12.73
CA LYS A 182 17.76 14.64 12.50
C LYS A 182 17.34 13.64 11.40
N LYS A 183 16.09 13.72 10.92
CA LYS A 183 15.61 12.87 9.82
C LYS A 183 15.77 13.59 8.49
N LYS A 184 15.93 12.83 7.41
CA LYS A 184 15.88 13.37 6.04
C LYS A 184 14.57 14.16 5.86
N PRO A 185 14.63 15.43 5.42
CA PRO A 185 13.42 16.22 5.21
C PRO A 185 12.57 15.60 4.08
N ILE A 186 11.26 15.62 4.29
CA ILE A 186 10.29 15.22 3.27
C ILE A 186 10.22 16.33 2.23
N LYS A 187 10.35 15.98 0.96
CA LYS A 187 10.10 16.87 -0.16
C LYS A 187 8.61 16.95 -0.46
N VAL A 188 8.16 18.09 -0.99
CA VAL A 188 6.78 18.29 -1.48
C VAL A 188 6.84 18.65 -2.94
N GLU A 189 6.07 17.94 -3.75
CA GLU A 189 5.96 18.19 -5.19
C GLU A 189 4.48 18.23 -5.58
N LYS A 190 4.07 19.30 -6.26
CA LYS A 190 2.72 19.44 -6.82
C LYS A 190 2.71 18.88 -8.25
N LEU A 191 1.91 17.83 -8.46
CA LEU A 191 1.74 17.28 -9.80
C LEU A 191 0.83 18.17 -10.68
N THR A 192 1.12 18.14 -11.95
CA THR A 192 0.27 18.69 -13.02
C THR A 192 -0.50 17.56 -13.72
N LYS A 193 -1.34 17.89 -14.68
CA LYS A 193 -2.04 16.88 -15.49
C LYS A 193 -1.06 16.11 -16.39
N ASP A 194 0.00 16.80 -16.84
CA ASP A 194 0.99 16.24 -17.76
C ASP A 194 1.93 15.21 -17.10
N ASP A 195 1.99 15.23 -15.75
CA ASP A 195 2.77 14.25 -14.97
C ASP A 195 2.03 12.91 -14.78
N ILE A 196 0.75 12.83 -15.16
CA ILE A 196 -0.10 11.69 -14.85
C ILE A 196 -0.35 10.86 -16.11
N ASP A 197 -0.01 9.59 -16.05
CA ASP A 197 -0.32 8.62 -17.10
C ASP A 197 -1.78 8.15 -16.98
N PHE A 198 -2.57 8.36 -18.01
CA PHE A 198 -3.96 7.91 -18.11
C PHE A 198 -4.10 6.63 -18.93
N GLY A 199 -2.99 6.04 -19.44
CA GLY A 199 -2.99 4.78 -20.16
C GLY A 199 -3.58 4.85 -21.58
N PHE A 200 -3.47 6.03 -22.24
CA PHE A 200 -3.89 6.23 -23.64
C PHE A 200 -2.73 5.98 -24.59
#